data_aacdda27e01260911dbeb61e47644e86
#
_entry.id   aacdda27e01260911dbeb61e47644e86
#
_cell.length_a   1.000
_cell.length_b   1.000
_cell.length_c   1.000
_cell.angle_alpha   90.00
_cell.angle_beta   90.00
_cell.angle_gamma   90.00
#
_symmetry.space_group_name_H-M   'P 1'
#
loop_
_entity.id
_entity.type
_entity.pdbx_description
1 polymer ?
#
loop_
_entity_poly.entity_id
_entity_poly.type
_entity_poly.pdbx_seq_one_letter_code
_entity_poly.pdbx_strand_id
1 'polypeptide(L)'
;MSRSATCDVCRRHCVIPEGGVGFCRARTCQGGDVVAGNYGRLTSVAIDPVEKKPLAEWHPGARVLSVGSYGCNMRCPFCQNHEISQAGAGGVPWREVLPQELVDLALECAERDPSVIGIAHTYNEPLVGWEYVQDCSILARRAGLANVLVSNGCVSAHVVDNLAPLIDAANIDLKCFSADGYRELGGSFEDVHHTIEVLGTSKTCHLEVTTLVVPGVSDSEAAMREGAVWLSGVDENIVLHVTRFFPRWHMAGAQPTPVETVMRLADVAREYLPHVHVGNC
;
A
#
# COMPACT_ATOMS: atom_id res chain seq x y z
N MET A 1 -38.00 -3.55 -0.60
CA MET A 1 -36.91 -2.60 -0.30
C MET A 1 -35.63 -3.23 -0.77
N SER A 2 -34.81 -2.57 -1.59
CA SER A 2 -33.50 -3.10 -1.96
C SER A 2 -32.63 -3.20 -0.70
N ARG A 3 -32.05 -4.37 -0.45
CA ARG A 3 -31.09 -4.54 0.65
C ARG A 3 -29.88 -3.66 0.38
N SER A 4 -29.29 -3.10 1.41
CA SER A 4 -28.01 -2.39 1.35
C SER A 4 -27.22 -2.70 2.60
N ALA A 5 -25.90 -2.70 2.51
CA ALA A 5 -25.01 -2.87 3.66
C ALA A 5 -23.97 -1.75 3.72
N THR A 6 -23.51 -1.44 4.92
CA THR A 6 -22.47 -0.43 5.16
C THR A 6 -21.11 -1.11 5.23
N CYS A 7 -20.18 -0.65 4.40
CA CYS A 7 -18.79 -1.11 4.41
C CYS A 7 -18.04 -0.48 5.60
N ASP A 8 -17.22 -1.27 6.29
CA ASP A 8 -16.43 -0.86 7.46
C ASP A 8 -14.90 -0.86 7.21
N VAL A 9 -14.48 -1.19 5.98
CA VAL A 9 -13.04 -1.36 5.64
C VAL A 9 -12.25 -0.06 5.69
N CYS A 10 -12.89 1.08 5.45
CA CYS A 10 -12.25 2.39 5.54
C CYS A 10 -13.24 3.46 5.98
N ARG A 11 -12.76 4.63 6.36
CA ARG A 11 -13.54 5.77 6.88
C ARG A 11 -14.66 6.29 5.95
N ARG A 12 -14.73 5.81 4.71
CA ARG A 12 -15.82 6.20 3.78
C ARG A 12 -17.16 5.61 4.17
N HIS A 13 -17.20 4.48 4.88
CA HIS A 13 -18.41 3.80 5.31
C HIS A 13 -19.49 3.77 4.22
N CYS A 14 -19.09 3.34 3.00
CA CYS A 14 -19.99 3.31 1.86
C CYS A 14 -21.24 2.49 2.15
N VAL A 15 -22.42 3.08 1.98
CA VAL A 15 -23.69 2.34 1.96
C VAL A 15 -23.85 1.77 0.54
N ILE A 16 -23.70 0.45 0.40
CA ILE A 16 -23.65 -0.23 -0.88
C ILE A 16 -24.98 -0.97 -1.09
N PRO A 17 -25.78 -0.64 -2.10
CA PRO A 17 -27.00 -1.39 -2.39
C PRO A 17 -26.65 -2.77 -2.94
N GLU A 18 -27.59 -3.71 -2.85
CA GLU A 18 -27.44 -5.08 -3.39
C GLU A 18 -26.99 -5.04 -4.85
N GLY A 19 -25.92 -5.76 -5.18
CA GLY A 19 -25.27 -5.75 -6.50
C GLY A 19 -24.47 -4.48 -6.84
N GLY A 20 -24.48 -3.47 -5.95
CA GLY A 20 -23.71 -2.23 -6.12
C GLY A 20 -22.25 -2.41 -5.70
N VAL A 21 -21.44 -1.36 -5.95
CA VAL A 21 -20.03 -1.31 -5.59
C VAL A 21 -19.74 -0.06 -4.78
N GLY A 22 -18.78 -0.15 -3.84
CA GLY A 22 -18.30 0.96 -3.06
C GLY A 22 -17.40 1.91 -3.86
N PHE A 23 -17.02 3.03 -3.24
CA PHE A 23 -16.14 4.03 -3.84
C PHE A 23 -14.82 3.44 -4.36
N CYS A 24 -14.24 2.47 -3.66
CA CYS A 24 -13.01 1.79 -4.04
C CYS A 24 -13.14 0.89 -5.28
N ARG A 25 -14.36 0.63 -5.77
CA ARG A 25 -14.69 -0.27 -6.91
C ARG A 25 -14.37 -1.76 -6.67
N ALA A 26 -13.90 -2.12 -5.48
CA ALA A 26 -13.56 -3.48 -5.09
C ALA A 26 -14.58 -4.09 -4.13
N ARG A 27 -15.15 -3.29 -3.22
CA ARG A 27 -16.19 -3.77 -2.28
C ARG A 27 -17.55 -3.79 -2.94
N THR A 28 -18.33 -4.85 -2.76
CA THR A 28 -19.67 -5.01 -3.32
C THR A 28 -20.63 -5.54 -2.25
N CYS A 29 -21.93 -5.30 -2.41
CA CYS A 29 -22.97 -5.88 -1.55
C CYS A 29 -23.56 -7.11 -2.27
N GLN A 30 -23.55 -8.27 -1.60
CA GLN A 30 -24.08 -9.53 -2.07
C GLN A 30 -24.84 -10.23 -0.93
N GLY A 31 -26.11 -10.52 -1.16
CA GLY A 31 -26.98 -11.16 -0.15
C GLY A 31 -27.25 -10.32 1.08
N GLY A 32 -26.99 -9.01 1.04
CA GLY A 32 -27.13 -8.09 2.13
C GLY A 32 -25.84 -7.86 2.95
N ASP A 33 -24.72 -8.48 2.57
CA ASP A 33 -23.42 -8.32 3.19
C ASP A 33 -22.41 -7.63 2.27
N VAL A 34 -21.45 -6.90 2.84
CA VAL A 34 -20.34 -6.31 2.06
C VAL A 34 -19.21 -7.30 1.96
N VAL A 35 -18.82 -7.65 0.73
CA VAL A 35 -17.76 -8.59 0.44
C VAL A 35 -16.68 -7.98 -0.47
N ALA A 36 -15.49 -8.59 -0.50
CA ALA A 36 -14.43 -8.23 -1.44
C ALA A 36 -14.77 -8.76 -2.84
N GLY A 37 -15.34 -7.92 -3.69
CA GLY A 37 -15.64 -8.27 -5.08
C GLY A 37 -14.40 -8.52 -5.95
N ASN A 38 -13.23 -8.12 -5.45
CA ASN A 38 -11.93 -8.38 -6.07
C ASN A 38 -11.18 -9.56 -5.46
N TYR A 39 -11.81 -10.34 -4.57
CA TYR A 39 -11.21 -11.55 -3.96
C TYR A 39 -10.74 -12.52 -5.05
N GLY A 40 -9.44 -12.88 -5.01
CA GLY A 40 -8.82 -13.77 -5.98
C GLY A 40 -8.68 -13.23 -7.42
N ARG A 41 -9.08 -11.98 -7.69
CA ARG A 41 -9.06 -11.39 -9.04
C ARG A 41 -7.79 -10.59 -9.25
N LEU A 42 -6.75 -11.22 -9.81
CA LEU A 42 -5.47 -10.60 -10.03
C LEU A 42 -5.36 -9.96 -11.42
N THR A 43 -4.95 -8.69 -11.44
CA THR A 43 -4.65 -7.91 -12.66
C THR A 43 -3.17 -7.96 -13.03
N SER A 44 -2.32 -8.24 -12.04
CA SER A 44 -0.86 -8.18 -12.19
C SER A 44 -0.21 -9.29 -11.38
N VAL A 45 0.79 -9.97 -11.97
CA VAL A 45 1.65 -10.96 -11.32
C VAL A 45 3.04 -10.81 -11.90
N ALA A 46 4.06 -10.58 -11.05
CA ALA A 46 5.46 -10.46 -11.49
C ALA A 46 6.42 -10.85 -10.36
N ILE A 47 7.62 -11.30 -10.70
CA ILE A 47 8.71 -11.45 -9.74
C ILE A 47 9.51 -10.15 -9.76
N ASP A 48 9.54 -9.45 -8.63
CA ASP A 48 10.24 -8.18 -8.46
C ASP A 48 11.28 -8.26 -7.33
N PRO A 49 12.38 -7.50 -7.43
CA PRO A 49 13.25 -7.27 -6.29
C PRO A 49 12.50 -6.52 -5.18
N VAL A 50 12.87 -6.80 -3.91
CA VAL A 50 12.24 -6.17 -2.73
C VAL A 50 12.41 -4.66 -2.75
N GLU A 51 13.46 -4.13 -3.34
CA GLU A 51 13.72 -2.70 -3.47
C GLU A 51 12.67 -1.98 -4.35
N LYS A 52 11.98 -2.70 -5.26
CA LYS A 52 10.81 -2.16 -5.98
C LYS A 52 9.55 -2.07 -5.11
N LYS A 53 9.58 -2.63 -3.90
CA LYS A 53 8.51 -2.51 -2.90
C LYS A 53 8.82 -1.42 -1.89
N PRO A 54 9.68 -0.46 -2.23
CA PRO A 54 10.61 0.33 -1.45
C PRO A 54 10.92 -0.29 -0.06
N LEU A 55 11.59 -1.46 -0.12
CA LEU A 55 12.14 -2.15 1.05
C LEU A 55 13.66 -2.24 0.83
N ALA A 56 14.38 -1.20 1.29
CA ALA A 56 15.83 -1.09 1.04
C ALA A 56 16.65 -1.84 2.09
N GLU A 57 16.12 -1.98 3.30
CA GLU A 57 16.85 -2.56 4.41
C GLU A 57 16.31 -3.93 4.86
N TRP A 58 15.24 -4.41 4.21
CA TRP A 58 14.69 -5.74 4.44
C TRP A 58 15.13 -6.72 3.35
N HIS A 59 15.98 -7.69 3.70
CA HIS A 59 16.52 -8.71 2.78
C HIS A 59 17.03 -8.15 1.45
N PRO A 60 18.00 -7.19 1.43
CA PRO A 60 18.48 -6.58 0.20
C PRO A 60 18.94 -7.60 -0.83
N GLY A 61 18.49 -7.43 -2.09
CA GLY A 61 18.76 -8.34 -3.19
C GLY A 61 17.81 -9.54 -3.30
N ALA A 62 16.92 -9.76 -2.32
CA ALA A 62 15.89 -10.77 -2.42
C ALA A 62 14.78 -10.35 -3.40
N ARG A 63 13.96 -11.31 -3.81
CA ARG A 63 12.82 -11.12 -4.71
C ARG A 63 11.54 -11.63 -4.09
N VAL A 64 10.42 -11.11 -4.54
CA VAL A 64 9.08 -11.52 -4.11
C VAL A 64 8.15 -11.71 -5.31
N LEU A 65 7.22 -12.65 -5.20
CA LEU A 65 6.11 -12.75 -6.14
C LEU A 65 5.12 -11.62 -5.84
N SER A 66 5.15 -10.58 -6.67
CA SER A 66 4.30 -9.41 -6.53
C SER A 66 2.96 -9.62 -7.21
N VAL A 67 1.87 -9.36 -6.50
CA VAL A 67 0.52 -9.48 -7.02
C VAL A 67 -0.29 -8.21 -6.78
N GLY A 68 -1.15 -7.89 -7.73
CA GLY A 68 -2.10 -6.80 -7.63
C GLY A 68 -3.46 -7.17 -8.19
N SER A 69 -4.46 -6.47 -7.68
CA SER A 69 -5.83 -6.57 -8.11
C SER A 69 -6.30 -5.23 -8.69
N TYR A 70 -7.58 -4.92 -8.59
CA TYR A 70 -8.13 -3.63 -8.97
C TYR A 70 -8.76 -2.91 -7.79
N GLY A 71 -8.90 -1.59 -7.94
CA GLY A 71 -9.55 -0.74 -6.95
C GLY A 71 -8.60 -0.11 -5.95
N CYS A 72 -9.02 1.05 -5.42
CA CYS A 72 -8.35 1.82 -4.38
C CYS A 72 -9.35 2.75 -3.69
N ASN A 73 -9.20 2.94 -2.39
CA ASN A 73 -10.02 3.85 -1.59
C ASN A 73 -9.57 5.32 -1.67
N MET A 74 -8.46 5.62 -2.36
CA MET A 74 -7.96 6.97 -2.62
C MET A 74 -8.09 7.39 -4.09
N ARG A 75 -7.87 8.70 -4.37
CA ARG A 75 -7.94 9.33 -5.71
C ARG A 75 -6.76 10.25 -5.97
N CYS A 76 -5.55 9.78 -5.65
CA CYS A 76 -4.34 10.56 -5.86
C CYS A 76 -4.17 10.93 -7.33
N PRO A 77 -4.11 12.23 -7.71
CA PRO A 77 -4.08 12.64 -9.11
C PRO A 77 -2.81 12.25 -9.85
N PHE A 78 -1.79 11.85 -9.11
CA PHE A 78 -0.47 11.41 -9.57
C PHE A 78 -0.28 9.88 -9.59
N CYS A 79 -1.35 9.08 -9.47
CA CYS A 79 -1.24 7.64 -9.32
C CYS A 79 -0.59 6.99 -10.55
N GLN A 80 0.52 6.26 -10.35
CA GLN A 80 1.21 5.54 -11.41
C GLN A 80 0.38 4.37 -11.94
N ASN A 81 -0.33 3.70 -11.04
CA ASN A 81 -1.11 2.48 -11.32
C ASN A 81 -2.60 2.79 -11.49
N HIS A 82 -2.94 4.01 -11.98
CA HIS A 82 -4.33 4.45 -12.10
C HIS A 82 -5.20 3.52 -12.96
N GLU A 83 -4.62 2.86 -13.95
CA GLU A 83 -5.33 1.95 -14.83
C GLU A 83 -6.00 0.80 -14.07
N ILE A 84 -5.33 0.25 -13.05
CA ILE A 84 -5.90 -0.81 -12.20
C ILE A 84 -6.50 -0.25 -10.90
N SER A 85 -5.84 0.69 -10.24
CA SER A 85 -6.30 1.24 -8.96
C SER A 85 -7.60 2.03 -9.07
N GLN A 86 -7.87 2.63 -10.24
CA GLN A 86 -9.09 3.38 -10.52
C GLN A 86 -10.10 2.59 -11.36
N ALA A 87 -9.84 1.30 -11.61
CA ALA A 87 -10.76 0.38 -12.30
C ALA A 87 -11.65 -0.39 -11.32
N GLY A 88 -12.72 -0.96 -11.86
CA GLY A 88 -13.52 -2.02 -11.25
C GLY A 88 -13.46 -3.28 -12.11
N ALA A 89 -14.19 -4.32 -11.74
CA ALA A 89 -14.17 -5.65 -12.38
C ALA A 89 -14.36 -5.66 -13.90
N GLY A 90 -15.13 -4.72 -14.44
CA GLY A 90 -15.38 -4.60 -15.89
C GLY A 90 -14.44 -3.63 -16.62
N GLY A 91 -13.54 -2.95 -15.90
CA GLY A 91 -12.67 -1.90 -16.46
C GLY A 91 -11.23 -2.34 -16.73
N VAL A 92 -10.85 -3.55 -16.32
CA VAL A 92 -9.49 -4.09 -16.45
C VAL A 92 -9.54 -5.61 -16.58
N PRO A 93 -8.68 -6.23 -17.40
CA PRO A 93 -8.58 -7.69 -17.46
C PRO A 93 -8.01 -8.23 -16.13
N TRP A 94 -8.55 -9.34 -15.68
CA TRP A 94 -8.10 -10.05 -14.49
C TRP A 94 -8.27 -11.56 -14.70
N ARG A 95 -7.56 -12.35 -13.93
CA ARG A 95 -7.78 -13.79 -13.81
C ARG A 95 -8.03 -14.15 -12.35
N GLU A 96 -8.79 -15.22 -12.15
CA GLU A 96 -9.00 -15.77 -10.81
C GLU A 96 -7.79 -16.61 -10.41
N VAL A 97 -7.32 -16.37 -9.18
CA VAL A 97 -6.23 -17.11 -8.54
C VAL A 97 -6.61 -17.24 -7.07
N LEU A 98 -6.95 -18.44 -6.65
CA LEU A 98 -7.31 -18.71 -5.25
C LEU A 98 -6.07 -18.63 -4.33
N PRO A 99 -6.23 -18.40 -3.01
CA PRO A 99 -5.09 -18.26 -2.09
C PRO A 99 -4.08 -19.41 -2.15
N GLN A 100 -4.54 -20.68 -2.23
CA GLN A 100 -3.63 -21.82 -2.34
C GLN A 100 -2.87 -21.81 -3.67
N GLU A 101 -3.53 -21.50 -4.78
CA GLU A 101 -2.90 -21.42 -6.10
C GLU A 101 -1.80 -20.34 -6.14
N LEU A 102 -2.02 -19.22 -5.43
CA LEU A 102 -1.00 -18.16 -5.32
C LEU A 102 0.22 -18.64 -4.54
N VAL A 103 0.00 -19.34 -3.43
CA VAL A 103 1.10 -19.89 -2.61
C VAL A 103 1.86 -20.96 -3.37
N ASP A 104 1.17 -21.85 -4.08
CA ASP A 104 1.79 -22.90 -4.90
C ASP A 104 2.65 -22.25 -6.01
N LEU A 105 2.16 -21.21 -6.67
CA LEU A 105 2.93 -20.45 -7.66
C LEU A 105 4.18 -19.79 -7.04
N ALA A 106 4.08 -19.24 -5.82
CA ALA A 106 5.22 -18.65 -5.15
C ALA A 106 6.28 -19.70 -4.77
N LEU A 107 5.87 -20.89 -4.33
CA LEU A 107 6.77 -22.02 -4.06
C LEU A 107 7.47 -22.48 -5.35
N GLU A 108 6.74 -22.64 -6.45
CA GLU A 108 7.36 -22.98 -7.75
C GLU A 108 8.39 -21.92 -8.19
N CYS A 109 8.11 -20.63 -7.92
CA CYS A 109 9.06 -19.56 -8.22
C CYS A 109 10.31 -19.69 -7.33
N ALA A 110 10.15 -19.95 -6.03
CA ALA A 110 11.25 -20.13 -5.08
C ALA A 110 12.10 -21.38 -5.39
N GLU A 111 11.50 -22.45 -5.87
CA GLU A 111 12.24 -23.65 -6.32
C GLU A 111 13.14 -23.35 -7.53
N ARG A 112 12.69 -22.48 -8.45
CA ARG A 112 13.46 -22.07 -9.65
C ARG A 112 14.48 -20.98 -9.35
N ASP A 113 14.19 -20.12 -8.42
CA ASP A 113 15.00 -18.97 -8.02
C ASP A 113 14.94 -18.81 -6.48
N PRO A 114 15.94 -19.35 -5.73
CA PRO A 114 15.97 -19.27 -4.28
C PRO A 114 16.03 -17.84 -3.71
N SER A 115 16.24 -16.83 -4.54
CA SER A 115 16.12 -15.42 -4.12
C SER A 115 14.67 -14.99 -3.93
N VAL A 116 13.69 -15.73 -4.45
CA VAL A 116 12.26 -15.48 -4.24
C VAL A 116 11.86 -16.00 -2.86
N ILE A 117 11.66 -15.09 -1.91
CA ILE A 117 11.47 -15.42 -0.49
C ILE A 117 10.02 -15.30 -0.01
N GLY A 118 9.11 -14.76 -0.83
CA GLY A 118 7.74 -14.50 -0.37
C GLY A 118 6.82 -13.92 -1.41
N ILE A 119 5.66 -13.45 -0.93
CA ILE A 119 4.59 -12.83 -1.71
C ILE A 119 4.44 -11.37 -1.29
N ALA A 120 4.31 -10.46 -2.27
CA ALA A 120 4.02 -9.05 -2.03
C ALA A 120 2.66 -8.67 -2.59
N HIS A 121 1.75 -8.23 -1.73
CA HIS A 121 0.47 -7.62 -2.11
C HIS A 121 0.70 -6.13 -2.37
N THR A 122 0.48 -5.67 -3.64
CA THR A 122 0.93 -4.35 -4.11
C THR A 122 0.16 -3.88 -5.35
N TYR A 123 0.66 -2.86 -6.04
CA TYR A 123 0.22 -2.23 -7.30
C TYR A 123 -1.07 -1.41 -7.20
N ASN A 124 -2.19 -1.96 -6.76
CA ASN A 124 -3.38 -1.23 -6.36
C ASN A 124 -3.39 -0.99 -4.84
N GLU A 125 -4.55 -0.75 -4.22
CA GLU A 125 -4.65 -0.81 -2.76
C GLU A 125 -5.09 -2.22 -2.33
N PRO A 126 -4.18 -3.04 -1.80
CA PRO A 126 -4.52 -4.43 -1.44
C PRO A 126 -5.54 -4.52 -0.30
N LEU A 127 -5.54 -3.55 0.62
CA LEU A 127 -6.39 -3.61 1.82
C LEU A 127 -7.87 -3.35 1.55
N VAL A 128 -8.27 -2.90 0.34
CA VAL A 128 -9.69 -2.88 -0.03
C VAL A 128 -10.26 -4.29 -0.25
N GLY A 129 -9.39 -5.29 -0.40
CA GLY A 129 -9.71 -6.73 -0.46
C GLY A 129 -8.92 -7.53 0.59
N TRP A 130 -8.81 -6.98 1.80
CA TRP A 130 -7.94 -7.47 2.87
C TRP A 130 -8.17 -8.95 3.25
N GLU A 131 -9.37 -9.48 3.04
CA GLU A 131 -9.68 -10.89 3.30
C GLU A 131 -8.83 -11.82 2.41
N TYR A 132 -8.62 -11.46 1.15
CA TYR A 132 -7.73 -12.21 0.25
C TYR A 132 -6.27 -12.12 0.70
N VAL A 133 -5.83 -10.92 1.12
CA VAL A 133 -4.48 -10.72 1.68
C VAL A 133 -4.29 -11.60 2.92
N GLN A 134 -5.27 -11.64 3.82
CA GLN A 134 -5.23 -12.45 5.04
C GLN A 134 -5.13 -13.94 4.73
N ASP A 135 -6.01 -14.46 3.88
CA ASP A 135 -6.05 -15.88 3.55
C ASP A 135 -4.75 -16.33 2.87
N CYS A 136 -4.24 -15.54 1.92
CA CYS A 136 -2.93 -15.78 1.30
C CYS A 136 -1.81 -15.75 2.34
N SER A 137 -1.79 -14.77 3.23
CA SER A 137 -0.73 -14.60 4.23
C SER A 137 -0.69 -15.75 5.23
N ILE A 138 -1.84 -16.27 5.64
CA ILE A 138 -1.92 -17.45 6.52
C ILE A 138 -1.30 -18.67 5.84
N LEU A 139 -1.63 -18.91 4.57
CA LEU A 139 -1.11 -20.05 3.81
C LEU A 139 0.39 -19.88 3.50
N ALA A 140 0.82 -18.69 3.06
CA ALA A 140 2.21 -18.37 2.77
C ALA A 140 3.12 -18.60 4.00
N ARG A 141 2.69 -18.12 5.17
CA ARG A 141 3.42 -18.35 6.43
C ARG A 141 3.55 -19.84 6.78
N ARG A 142 2.51 -20.63 6.59
CA ARG A 142 2.55 -22.09 6.79
C ARG A 142 3.51 -22.77 5.83
N ALA A 143 3.69 -22.22 4.63
CA ALA A 143 4.61 -22.68 3.61
C ALA A 143 6.05 -22.16 3.79
N GLY A 144 6.32 -21.33 4.81
CA GLY A 144 7.64 -20.72 5.05
C GLY A 144 7.98 -19.55 4.12
N LEU A 145 6.98 -18.96 3.46
CA LEU A 145 7.12 -17.77 2.61
C LEU A 145 6.84 -16.51 3.42
N ALA A 146 7.59 -15.45 3.14
CA ALA A 146 7.38 -14.14 3.73
C ALA A 146 6.18 -13.41 3.12
N ASN A 147 5.52 -12.59 3.91
CA ASN A 147 4.38 -11.74 3.53
C ASN A 147 4.78 -10.27 3.50
N VAL A 148 4.73 -9.67 2.33
CA VAL A 148 5.04 -8.26 2.11
C VAL A 148 3.77 -7.48 1.75
N LEU A 149 3.59 -6.32 2.40
CA LEU A 149 2.48 -5.42 2.14
C LEU A 149 2.98 -4.07 1.61
N VAL A 150 2.45 -3.61 0.48
CA VAL A 150 2.66 -2.24 -0.01
C VAL A 150 1.30 -1.56 -0.11
N SER A 151 1.04 -0.57 0.75
CA SER A 151 -0.28 -0.01 0.95
C SER A 151 -0.26 1.51 1.18
N ASN A 152 -1.38 2.17 0.92
CA ASN A 152 -1.60 3.55 1.33
C ASN A 152 -1.99 3.68 2.83
N GLY A 153 -2.22 2.58 3.52
CA GLY A 153 -2.52 2.52 4.95
C GLY A 153 -3.87 3.14 5.39
N CYS A 154 -4.68 3.69 4.47
CA CYS A 154 -5.93 4.36 4.82
C CYS A 154 -7.08 3.37 5.02
N VAL A 155 -6.99 2.54 6.03
CA VAL A 155 -8.03 1.55 6.39
C VAL A 155 -8.45 1.68 7.85
N SER A 156 -9.60 1.11 8.18
CA SER A 156 -10.09 1.06 9.56
C SER A 156 -9.17 0.19 10.44
N ALA A 157 -9.06 0.53 11.71
CA ALA A 157 -8.16 -0.13 12.68
C ALA A 157 -8.27 -1.66 12.66
N HIS A 158 -9.51 -2.21 12.65
CA HIS A 158 -9.69 -3.66 12.66
C HIS A 158 -9.03 -4.38 11.47
N VAL A 159 -8.87 -3.72 10.31
CA VAL A 159 -8.22 -4.32 9.13
C VAL A 159 -6.72 -4.49 9.39
N VAL A 160 -6.05 -3.43 9.85
CA VAL A 160 -4.61 -3.49 10.14
C VAL A 160 -4.33 -4.38 11.34
N ASP A 161 -5.15 -4.33 12.40
CA ASP A 161 -4.99 -5.14 13.61
C ASP A 161 -5.06 -6.65 13.31
N ASN A 162 -5.95 -7.06 12.37
CA ASN A 162 -6.04 -8.45 11.92
C ASN A 162 -4.86 -8.88 11.04
N LEU A 163 -4.29 -7.98 10.26
CA LEU A 163 -3.23 -8.31 9.30
C LEU A 163 -1.83 -8.16 9.88
N ALA A 164 -1.59 -7.19 10.77
CA ALA A 164 -0.27 -6.91 11.31
C ALA A 164 0.48 -8.14 11.85
N PRO A 165 -0.16 -9.10 12.56
CA PRO A 165 0.52 -10.31 13.00
C PRO A 165 0.98 -11.24 11.87
N LEU A 166 0.49 -11.05 10.65
CA LEU A 166 0.77 -11.89 9.49
C LEU A 166 1.80 -11.29 8.53
N ILE A 167 2.12 -9.99 8.67
CA ILE A 167 3.01 -9.25 7.76
C ILE A 167 4.43 -9.26 8.29
N ASP A 168 5.38 -9.67 7.46
CA ASP A 168 6.80 -9.73 7.79
C ASP A 168 7.54 -8.44 7.39
N ALA A 169 7.10 -7.78 6.31
CA ALA A 169 7.58 -6.46 5.93
C ALA A 169 6.48 -5.63 5.28
N ALA A 170 6.49 -4.33 5.54
CA ALA A 170 5.54 -3.41 4.92
C ALA A 170 6.22 -2.15 4.40
N ASN A 171 5.74 -1.64 3.26
CA ASN A 171 5.98 -0.26 2.86
C ASN A 171 4.65 0.48 2.87
N ILE A 172 4.57 1.53 3.67
CA ILE A 172 3.36 2.36 3.78
C ILE A 172 3.61 3.72 3.14
N ASP A 173 2.75 4.09 2.19
CA ASP A 173 2.79 5.39 1.53
C ASP A 173 2.24 6.50 2.44
N LEU A 174 3.09 7.29 3.05
CA LEU A 174 2.74 8.56 3.71
C LEU A 174 2.73 9.68 2.67
N LYS A 175 1.57 9.96 2.08
CA LYS A 175 1.44 10.76 0.86
C LYS A 175 1.51 12.28 1.08
N CYS A 176 1.20 12.72 2.28
CA CYS A 176 1.38 14.09 2.76
C CYS A 176 1.28 14.12 4.29
N PHE A 177 1.54 15.29 4.90
CA PHE A 177 1.67 15.44 6.34
C PHE A 177 0.52 16.26 6.96
N SER A 178 -0.67 16.21 6.38
CA SER A 178 -1.82 16.95 6.90
C SER A 178 -3.16 16.26 6.62
N ALA A 179 -4.12 16.45 7.52
CA ALA A 179 -5.49 15.96 7.36
C ALA A 179 -6.19 16.56 6.12
N ASP A 180 -5.93 17.84 5.81
CA ASP A 180 -6.50 18.50 4.65
C ASP A 180 -5.96 17.91 3.35
N GLY A 181 -4.64 17.71 3.23
CA GLY A 181 -4.04 17.05 2.08
C GLY A 181 -4.56 15.63 1.87
N TYR A 182 -4.69 14.83 2.94
CA TYR A 182 -5.30 13.50 2.82
C TYR A 182 -6.76 13.55 2.38
N ARG A 183 -7.54 14.54 2.83
CA ARG A 183 -8.92 14.72 2.40
C ARG A 183 -9.02 15.02 0.90
N GLU A 184 -8.12 15.85 0.37
CA GLU A 184 -8.02 16.13 -1.08
C GLU A 184 -7.65 14.89 -1.88
N LEU A 185 -6.74 14.05 -1.37
CA LEU A 185 -6.39 12.77 -1.96
C LEU A 185 -7.47 11.68 -1.78
N GLY A 186 -8.52 11.99 -1.02
CA GLY A 186 -9.63 11.08 -0.74
C GLY A 186 -9.32 10.02 0.32
N GLY A 187 -8.26 10.18 1.10
CA GLY A 187 -7.83 9.32 2.18
C GLY A 187 -8.14 9.88 3.58
N SER A 188 -7.46 9.36 4.58
CA SER A 188 -7.54 9.74 5.98
C SER A 188 -6.14 9.77 6.61
N PHE A 189 -5.77 10.92 7.15
CA PHE A 189 -4.49 11.10 7.83
C PHE A 189 -4.42 10.28 9.12
N GLU A 190 -5.50 10.23 9.88
CA GLU A 190 -5.57 9.45 11.12
C GLU A 190 -5.47 7.95 10.87
N ASP A 191 -6.10 7.43 9.79
CA ASP A 191 -6.06 6.01 9.47
C ASP A 191 -4.64 5.56 9.06
N VAL A 192 -3.94 6.36 8.23
CA VAL A 192 -2.55 6.03 7.85
C VAL A 192 -1.59 6.12 9.03
N HIS A 193 -1.78 7.10 9.92
CA HIS A 193 -0.99 7.21 11.15
C HIS A 193 -1.19 5.96 12.01
N HIS A 194 -2.43 5.56 12.27
CA HIS A 194 -2.72 4.33 13.03
C HIS A 194 -2.06 3.10 12.40
N THR A 195 -2.13 2.96 11.07
CA THR A 195 -1.49 1.85 10.35
C THR A 195 0.03 1.85 10.54
N ILE A 196 0.68 3.01 10.43
CA ILE A 196 2.13 3.16 10.64
C ILE A 196 2.50 2.84 12.10
N GLU A 197 1.73 3.33 13.08
CA GLU A 197 1.95 3.05 14.50
C GLU A 197 1.84 1.55 14.82
N VAL A 198 0.79 0.88 14.33
CA VAL A 198 0.60 -0.57 14.54
C VAL A 198 1.72 -1.39 13.92
N LEU A 199 2.12 -1.09 12.68
CA LEU A 199 3.18 -1.83 12.00
C LEU A 199 4.57 -1.46 12.51
N GLY A 200 4.82 -0.19 12.82
CA GLY A 200 6.12 0.31 13.32
C GLY A 200 6.44 -0.17 14.73
N THR A 201 5.43 -0.37 15.57
CA THR A 201 5.63 -0.95 16.93
C THR A 201 5.55 -2.47 16.96
N SER A 202 5.26 -3.11 15.83
CA SER A 202 5.22 -4.57 15.70
C SER A 202 6.63 -5.16 15.84
N LYS A 203 6.76 -6.25 16.62
CA LYS A 203 8.03 -6.98 16.77
C LYS A 203 8.33 -7.92 15.60
N THR A 204 7.37 -8.13 14.72
CA THR A 204 7.45 -9.11 13.62
C THR A 204 7.43 -8.47 12.24
N CYS A 205 7.08 -7.21 12.13
CA CYS A 205 7.01 -6.49 10.86
C CYS A 205 8.18 -5.50 10.75
N HIS A 206 8.95 -5.59 9.67
CA HIS A 206 9.88 -4.55 9.27
C HIS A 206 9.11 -3.48 8.50
N LEU A 207 9.07 -2.25 9.03
CA LEU A 207 8.34 -1.14 8.40
C LEU A 207 9.30 -0.18 7.71
N GLU A 208 9.04 0.09 6.42
CA GLU A 208 9.59 1.22 5.70
C GLU A 208 8.44 2.14 5.26
N VAL A 209 8.65 3.44 5.27
CA VAL A 209 7.64 4.44 4.90
C VAL A 209 8.10 5.17 3.65
N THR A 210 7.20 5.41 2.71
CA THR A 210 7.52 6.15 1.48
C THR A 210 6.75 7.45 1.41
N THR A 211 7.46 8.56 1.20
CA THR A 211 6.88 9.86 0.82
C THR A 211 7.30 10.22 -0.59
N LEU A 212 6.32 10.28 -1.49
CA LEU A 212 6.51 10.83 -2.84
C LEU A 212 6.46 12.36 -2.74
N VAL A 213 7.55 13.02 -3.12
CA VAL A 213 7.64 14.48 -3.11
C VAL A 213 6.93 15.05 -4.33
N VAL A 214 5.68 15.47 -4.15
CA VAL A 214 4.83 16.02 -5.20
C VAL A 214 4.72 17.55 -5.03
N PRO A 215 5.04 18.36 -6.06
CA PRO A 215 4.95 19.81 -5.97
C PRO A 215 3.54 20.28 -5.52
N GLY A 216 3.50 21.11 -4.48
CA GLY A 216 2.27 21.63 -3.89
C GLY A 216 1.47 20.65 -3.03
N VAL A 217 1.95 19.43 -2.81
CA VAL A 217 1.28 18.41 -1.97
C VAL A 217 2.17 18.01 -0.78
N SER A 218 3.41 17.62 -1.04
CA SER A 218 4.33 17.03 -0.05
C SER A 218 5.75 17.58 -0.15
N ASP A 219 5.94 18.79 -0.70
CA ASP A 219 7.24 19.42 -0.96
C ASP A 219 7.64 20.50 0.09
N SER A 220 6.93 20.57 1.22
CA SER A 220 7.21 21.51 2.32
C SER A 220 8.25 20.95 3.29
N GLU A 221 9.31 21.74 3.57
CA GLU A 221 10.33 21.37 4.59
C GLU A 221 9.72 21.31 6.00
N ALA A 222 8.83 22.25 6.34
CA ALA A 222 8.18 22.23 7.65
C ALA A 222 7.36 20.96 7.85
N ALA A 223 6.58 20.58 6.84
CA ALA A 223 5.78 19.35 6.87
C ALA A 223 6.64 18.07 6.89
N MET A 224 7.76 18.05 6.14
CA MET A 224 8.71 16.92 6.19
C MET A 224 9.34 16.79 7.59
N ARG A 225 9.71 17.90 8.21
CA ARG A 225 10.24 17.94 9.59
C ARG A 225 9.23 17.38 10.59
N GLU A 226 7.99 17.86 10.55
CA GLU A 226 6.92 17.36 11.43
C GLU A 226 6.70 15.87 11.26
N GLY A 227 6.67 15.39 10.00
CA GLY A 227 6.52 13.97 9.69
C GLY A 227 7.69 13.13 10.18
N ALA A 228 8.94 13.60 9.98
CA ALA A 228 10.13 12.88 10.44
C ALA A 228 10.22 12.81 11.97
N VAL A 229 9.88 13.91 12.67
CA VAL A 229 9.78 13.93 14.15
C VAL A 229 8.74 12.94 14.63
N TRP A 230 7.56 12.89 13.99
CA TRP A 230 6.51 11.95 14.37
C TRP A 230 6.94 10.49 14.12
N LEU A 231 7.50 10.19 12.94
CA LEU A 231 7.98 8.83 12.62
C LEU A 231 9.05 8.36 13.61
N SER A 232 10.01 9.22 13.98
CA SER A 232 11.03 8.89 14.97
C SER A 232 10.45 8.65 16.37
N GLY A 233 9.28 9.24 16.67
CA GLY A 233 8.53 8.99 17.90
C GLY A 233 7.78 7.65 17.90
N VAL A 234 7.46 7.09 16.73
CA VAL A 234 6.87 5.75 16.60
C VAL A 234 7.95 4.68 16.77
N ASP A 235 9.02 4.75 16.01
CA ASP A 235 10.24 3.95 16.13
C ASP A 235 11.41 4.73 15.50
N GLU A 236 12.50 4.93 16.24
CA GLU A 236 13.68 5.65 15.76
C GLU A 236 14.38 4.96 14.57
N ASN A 237 14.12 3.68 14.35
CA ASN A 237 14.70 2.87 13.27
C ASN A 237 13.79 2.78 12.03
N ILE A 238 12.66 3.51 11.96
CA ILE A 238 11.84 3.54 10.74
C ILE A 238 12.68 4.05 9.57
N VAL A 239 12.66 3.27 8.49
CA VAL A 239 13.29 3.64 7.22
C VAL A 239 12.34 4.53 6.44
N LEU A 240 12.81 5.73 6.04
CA LEU A 240 12.03 6.66 5.23
C LEU A 240 12.58 6.78 3.81
N HIS A 241 11.71 6.54 2.82
CA HIS A 241 12.01 6.79 1.42
C HIS A 241 11.45 8.15 1.00
N VAL A 242 12.32 9.07 0.60
CA VAL A 242 11.96 10.37 0.01
C VAL A 242 12.13 10.24 -1.49
N THR A 243 11.02 10.09 -2.23
CA THR A 243 11.07 9.69 -3.64
C THR A 243 10.62 10.84 -4.56
N ARG A 244 11.26 10.92 -5.73
CA ARG A 244 10.97 11.93 -6.74
C ARG A 244 9.67 11.63 -7.48
N PHE A 245 8.80 12.63 -7.62
CA PHE A 245 7.60 12.57 -8.45
C PHE A 245 7.95 12.74 -9.93
N PHE A 246 7.29 11.93 -10.77
CA PHE A 246 7.22 12.10 -12.21
C PHE A 246 5.77 12.26 -12.67
N PRO A 247 5.49 13.12 -13.67
CA PRO A 247 4.14 13.37 -14.18
C PRO A 247 3.42 12.10 -14.61
N ARG A 248 2.20 11.89 -14.07
CA ARG A 248 1.33 10.76 -14.41
C ARG A 248 -0.14 11.17 -14.28
N TRP A 249 -0.99 10.45 -14.97
CA TRP A 249 -2.44 10.53 -14.92
C TRP A 249 -2.98 11.96 -15.00
N HIS A 250 -3.70 12.47 -13.96
CA HIS A 250 -4.24 13.83 -13.93
C HIS A 250 -3.17 14.91 -13.76
N MET A 251 -1.95 14.52 -13.41
CA MET A 251 -0.79 15.41 -13.33
C MET A 251 0.21 15.19 -14.47
N ALA A 252 -0.23 14.60 -15.61
CA ALA A 252 0.64 14.35 -16.76
C ALA A 252 1.26 15.64 -17.37
N GLY A 253 0.61 16.80 -17.19
CA GLY A 253 1.12 18.10 -17.62
C GLY A 253 2.01 18.82 -16.58
N ALA A 254 2.22 18.25 -15.41
CA ALA A 254 3.09 18.85 -14.38
C ALA A 254 4.57 18.66 -14.74
N GLN A 255 5.45 19.34 -14.00
CA GLN A 255 6.90 19.10 -14.09
C GLN A 255 7.29 18.07 -13.01
N PRO A 256 8.30 17.20 -13.28
CA PRO A 256 8.85 16.36 -12.23
C PRO A 256 9.49 17.22 -11.13
N THR A 257 9.46 16.74 -9.91
CA THR A 257 10.08 17.45 -8.78
C THR A 257 11.56 17.66 -9.04
N PRO A 258 12.11 18.89 -8.82
CA PRO A 258 13.56 19.10 -8.91
C PRO A 258 14.33 18.16 -7.98
N VAL A 259 15.46 17.63 -8.42
CA VAL A 259 16.31 16.71 -7.62
C VAL A 259 16.77 17.41 -6.33
N GLU A 260 17.12 18.69 -6.42
CA GLU A 260 17.56 19.49 -5.29
C GLU A 260 16.48 19.61 -4.19
N THR A 261 15.18 19.63 -4.58
CA THR A 261 14.07 19.63 -3.62
C THR A 261 14.01 18.31 -2.89
N VAL A 262 14.13 17.19 -3.60
CA VAL A 262 14.11 15.85 -3.00
C VAL A 262 15.28 15.68 -2.03
N MET A 263 16.49 16.06 -2.46
CA MET A 263 17.70 15.99 -1.63
C MET A 263 17.57 16.83 -0.37
N ARG A 264 17.11 18.08 -0.49
CA ARG A 264 16.90 18.98 0.66
C ARG A 264 15.88 18.41 1.65
N LEU A 265 14.77 17.83 1.18
CA LEU A 265 13.79 17.21 2.06
C LEU A 265 14.33 15.96 2.74
N ALA A 266 15.14 15.17 2.03
CA ALA A 266 15.84 14.04 2.64
C ALA A 266 16.82 14.48 3.73
N ASP A 267 17.54 15.59 3.52
CA ASP A 267 18.45 16.14 4.53
C ASP A 267 17.68 16.64 5.78
N VAL A 268 16.51 17.27 5.60
CA VAL A 268 15.63 17.63 6.71
C VAL A 268 15.19 16.39 7.50
N ALA A 269 14.80 15.31 6.81
CA ALA A 269 14.40 14.07 7.47
C ALA A 269 15.55 13.40 8.24
N ARG A 270 16.80 13.45 7.72
CA ARG A 270 18.01 12.90 8.35
C ARG A 270 18.38 13.56 9.67
N GLU A 271 17.84 14.75 9.98
CA GLU A 271 18.01 15.38 11.30
C GLU A 271 17.33 14.54 12.41
N TYR A 272 16.36 13.68 12.07
CA TYR A 272 15.50 12.94 13.01
C TYR A 272 15.50 11.43 12.82
N LEU A 273 15.78 10.94 11.60
CA LEU A 273 15.77 9.53 11.23
C LEU A 273 17.14 9.12 10.68
N PRO A 274 17.76 8.04 11.19
CA PRO A 274 19.08 7.57 10.72
C PRO A 274 19.00 6.91 9.34
N HIS A 275 17.85 6.36 8.96
CA HIS A 275 17.62 5.56 7.76
C HIS A 275 16.75 6.33 6.75
N VAL A 276 17.37 7.18 5.92
CA VAL A 276 16.66 7.96 4.88
C VAL A 276 17.24 7.72 3.51
N HIS A 277 16.46 7.08 2.64
CA HIS A 277 16.81 6.77 1.27
C HIS A 277 16.17 7.75 0.28
N VAL A 278 16.93 8.15 -0.72
CA VAL A 278 16.42 8.97 -1.85
C VAL A 278 16.13 8.06 -3.02
N GLY A 279 14.95 8.19 -3.62
CA GLY A 279 14.51 7.37 -4.73
C GLY A 279 14.14 8.16 -5.99
N ASN A 280 14.31 7.52 -7.15
CA ASN A 280 13.93 8.07 -8.46
C ASN A 280 14.70 9.35 -8.86
N CYS A 281 15.91 9.55 -8.35
CA CYS A 281 16.82 10.66 -8.70
C CYS A 281 17.94 10.23 -9.62
#